data_2e8fa6a8991a5d095d75bf6ddc72a4d4
#
_entry.id   2e8fa6a8991a5d095d75bf6ddc72a4d4
#
_cell.length_a   1.000
_cell.length_b   1.000
_cell.length_c   1.000
_cell.angle_alpha   90.00
_cell.angle_beta   90.00
_cell.angle_gamma   90.00
#
_symmetry.space_group_name_H-M   'P 1'
#
loop_
_entity.id
_entity.type
_entity.pdbx_description
1 polymer ?
#
loop_
_entity_poly.entity_id
_entity_poly.type
_entity_poly.pdbx_seq_one_letter_code
_entity_poly.pdbx_strand_id
1 'polypeptide(L)'
;CYFMYSFANTGKILEAYTEYRFLPQLTARIGQFKTMYTIENPMSPCFVELINCYSQAVNYLAGINGSDPLYGSNSGRDMGILIYGDLFKKKLSYNLAVMNGQGINLKDKNNQKDIVGSLMVHPLDWLSVGGSFVKGKGCAVAASSVNPDIAIGDSYTRNRWSAGATIQTKPVSLRTEYLAGKDGHVKSDGYLSLIHISEPTRH
;
A
#
# COMPACT_ATOMS: atom_id res chain seq x y z
N CYS A 1 -6.90 11.87 -16.02
CA CYS A 1 -5.49 12.03 -15.62
C CYS A 1 -5.43 12.69 -14.24
N TYR A 2 -4.46 12.29 -13.44
CA TYR A 2 -4.20 12.85 -12.11
C TYR A 2 -2.71 13.14 -11.97
N PHE A 3 -2.38 14.27 -11.32
CA PHE A 3 -1.01 14.67 -11.08
C PHE A 3 -0.88 15.28 -9.67
N MET A 4 0.08 14.80 -8.90
CA MET A 4 0.40 15.30 -7.56
C MET A 4 1.91 15.50 -7.44
N TYR A 5 2.33 16.70 -7.05
CA TYR A 5 3.71 17.06 -6.86
C TYR A 5 3.94 17.57 -5.43
N SER A 6 5.01 17.15 -4.78
CA SER A 6 5.45 17.67 -3.50
C SER A 6 6.55 18.71 -3.72
N PHE A 7 6.33 19.91 -3.25
CA PHE A 7 7.32 21.00 -3.29
C PHE A 7 8.26 20.99 -2.07
N ALA A 8 8.06 20.06 -1.13
CA ALA A 8 8.92 19.94 0.05
C ALA A 8 10.30 19.39 -0.33
N ASN A 9 11.34 19.96 0.26
CA ASN A 9 12.74 19.57 0.07
C ASN A 9 13.17 19.56 -1.42
N THR A 10 13.58 18.40 -1.93
CA THR A 10 14.08 18.22 -3.30
C THR A 10 13.01 18.15 -4.38
N GLY A 11 11.75 18.38 -4.05
CA GLY A 11 10.62 18.23 -4.98
C GLY A 11 10.47 16.82 -5.53
N LYS A 12 9.26 16.24 -5.48
CA LYS A 12 9.00 14.88 -5.97
C LYS A 12 7.64 14.78 -6.66
N ILE A 13 7.58 14.07 -7.76
CA ILE A 13 6.31 13.61 -8.30
C ILE A 13 5.80 12.51 -7.37
N LEU A 14 4.70 12.73 -6.69
CA LEU A 14 4.08 11.72 -5.85
C LEU A 14 3.19 10.80 -6.68
N GLU A 15 2.30 11.36 -7.46
CA GLU A 15 1.41 10.60 -8.33
C GLU A 15 1.31 11.27 -9.69
N ALA A 16 1.38 10.45 -10.75
CA ALA A 16 1.16 10.86 -12.11
C ALA A 16 0.60 9.67 -12.88
N TYR A 17 -0.70 9.65 -13.09
CA TYR A 17 -1.35 8.53 -13.75
C TYR A 17 -2.53 8.94 -14.62
N THR A 18 -2.88 8.04 -15.52
CA THR A 18 -4.12 8.11 -16.28
C THR A 18 -4.99 6.90 -15.99
N GLU A 19 -6.30 7.08 -16.03
CA GLU A 19 -7.27 6.02 -15.85
C GLU A 19 -8.22 5.96 -17.01
N TYR A 20 -8.62 4.75 -17.35
CA TYR A 20 -9.71 4.50 -18.29
C TYR A 20 -10.67 3.45 -17.72
N ARG A 21 -11.94 3.82 -17.65
CA ARG A 21 -13.00 2.92 -17.21
C ARG A 21 -13.63 2.26 -18.42
N PHE A 22 -13.37 0.97 -18.59
CA PHE A 22 -13.94 0.16 -19.67
C PHE A 22 -15.38 -0.22 -19.34
N LEU A 23 -15.62 -0.61 -18.10
CA LEU A 23 -16.91 -1.04 -17.55
C LEU A 23 -17.05 -0.49 -16.13
N PRO A 24 -18.27 -0.45 -15.57
CA PRO A 24 -18.47 -0.11 -14.16
C PRO A 24 -17.63 -0.99 -13.20
N GLN A 25 -17.34 -2.22 -13.62
CA GLN A 25 -16.60 -3.20 -12.85
C GLN A 25 -15.12 -3.31 -13.24
N LEU A 26 -14.66 -2.58 -14.27
CA LEU A 26 -13.30 -2.71 -14.80
C LEU A 26 -12.72 -1.36 -15.15
N THR A 27 -11.76 -0.93 -14.37
CA THR A 27 -10.97 0.28 -14.62
C THR A 27 -9.49 -0.09 -14.71
N ALA A 28 -8.79 0.46 -15.67
CA ALA A 28 -7.34 0.35 -15.76
C ALA A 28 -6.69 1.70 -15.46
N ARG A 29 -5.59 1.67 -14.73
CA ARG A 29 -4.74 2.81 -14.39
C ARG A 29 -3.32 2.51 -14.79
N ILE A 30 -2.63 3.48 -15.38
CA ILE A 30 -1.22 3.41 -15.73
C ILE A 30 -0.49 4.66 -15.27
N GLY A 31 0.68 4.49 -14.69
CA GLY A 31 1.53 5.57 -14.21
C GLY A 31 2.09 5.29 -12.82
N GLN A 32 2.36 6.36 -12.07
CA GLN A 32 2.85 6.30 -10.70
C GLN A 32 1.71 6.61 -9.72
N PHE A 33 1.45 5.69 -8.81
CA PHE A 33 0.35 5.80 -7.84
C PHE A 33 0.64 4.99 -6.57
N LYS A 34 -0.21 5.12 -5.56
CA LYS A 34 -0.11 4.32 -4.32
C LYS A 34 -0.31 2.83 -4.61
N THR A 35 0.56 2.01 -4.04
CA THR A 35 0.40 0.55 -4.12
C THR A 35 -0.85 0.11 -3.36
N MET A 36 -1.59 -0.84 -3.94
CA MET A 36 -2.81 -1.40 -3.34
C MET A 36 -2.46 -2.51 -2.33
N TYR A 37 -1.47 -2.24 -1.49
CA TYR A 37 -0.99 -3.09 -0.42
C TYR A 37 -1.35 -2.47 0.93
N THR A 38 -1.86 -3.25 1.86
CA THR A 38 -2.48 -2.86 3.12
C THR A 38 -3.83 -2.12 2.97
N ILE A 39 -4.57 -2.02 4.07
CA ILE A 39 -5.81 -1.23 4.11
C ILE A 39 -5.48 0.28 4.19
N GLU A 40 -4.43 0.64 4.95
CA GLU A 40 -4.09 2.05 5.18
C GLU A 40 -3.42 2.73 3.99
N ASN A 41 -2.50 2.05 3.28
CA ASN A 41 -1.69 2.72 2.26
C ASN A 41 -2.50 3.36 1.13
N PRO A 42 -3.55 2.71 0.57
CA PRO A 42 -4.38 3.34 -0.47
C PRO A 42 -5.25 4.49 0.04
N MET A 43 -5.49 4.57 1.36
CA MET A 43 -6.34 5.62 1.94
C MET A 43 -5.75 7.02 1.72
N SER A 44 -6.64 8.00 1.54
CA SER A 44 -6.21 9.40 1.57
C SER A 44 -5.76 9.78 2.98
N PRO A 45 -4.70 10.58 3.14
CA PRO A 45 -4.25 11.06 4.44
C PRO A 45 -5.34 11.74 5.28
N CYS A 46 -6.34 12.32 4.62
CA CYS A 46 -7.47 12.97 5.28
C CYS A 46 -8.42 11.99 5.99
N PHE A 47 -8.33 10.71 5.70
CA PHE A 47 -9.19 9.65 6.28
C PHE A 47 -8.43 8.71 7.20
N VAL A 48 -7.13 8.96 7.39
CA VAL A 48 -6.31 8.17 8.33
C VAL A 48 -6.36 8.84 9.69
N GLU A 49 -6.67 8.09 10.71
CA GLU A 49 -6.90 8.58 12.08
C GLU A 49 -5.60 8.90 12.83
N LEU A 50 -4.47 8.40 12.36
CA LEU A 50 -3.16 8.63 12.99
C LEU A 50 -2.57 9.97 12.57
N ILE A 51 -2.02 10.73 13.52
CA ILE A 51 -1.35 12.01 13.27
C ILE A 51 -0.20 11.85 12.27
N ASN A 52 0.55 10.75 12.33
CA ASN A 52 1.62 10.43 11.39
C ASN A 52 1.13 9.77 10.10
N CYS A 53 -0.15 9.81 9.81
CA CYS A 53 -0.85 9.24 8.68
C CYS A 53 -0.85 7.71 8.60
N TYR A 54 0.18 7.01 9.07
CA TYR A 54 0.28 5.54 8.93
C TYR A 54 0.85 4.90 10.19
N SER A 55 0.43 3.67 10.47
CA SER A 55 1.00 2.85 11.53
C SER A 55 2.47 2.50 11.23
N GLN A 56 3.24 2.18 12.26
CA GLN A 56 4.65 1.83 12.11
C GLN A 56 4.83 0.57 11.24
N ALA A 57 3.94 -0.41 11.37
CA ALA A 57 3.97 -1.63 10.56
C ALA A 57 3.73 -1.33 9.08
N VAL A 58 2.77 -0.46 8.75
CA VAL A 58 2.50 -0.03 7.38
C VAL A 58 3.64 0.84 6.84
N ASN A 59 4.21 1.74 7.67
CA ASN A 59 5.38 2.54 7.28
C ASN A 59 6.54 1.66 6.83
N TYR A 60 6.83 0.59 7.57
CA TYR A 60 7.91 -0.35 7.26
C TYR A 60 7.55 -1.21 6.03
N LEU A 61 6.44 -1.94 6.10
CA LEU A 61 6.10 -2.95 5.08
C LEU A 61 5.57 -2.36 3.77
N ALA A 62 5.04 -1.14 3.74
CA ALA A 62 4.68 -0.45 2.51
C ALA A 62 5.78 0.50 1.98
N GLY A 63 6.90 0.65 2.69
CA GLY A 63 8.03 1.49 2.27
C GLY A 63 7.67 2.98 2.23
N ILE A 64 6.98 3.49 3.26
CA ILE A 64 6.43 4.85 3.20
C ILE A 64 7.49 5.90 3.53
N ASN A 65 8.14 5.81 4.68
CA ASN A 65 9.01 6.86 5.23
C ASN A 65 10.49 6.47 5.35
N GLY A 66 10.92 5.37 4.73
CA GLY A 66 12.30 4.89 4.80
C GLY A 66 12.60 4.03 6.03
N SER A 67 11.60 3.59 6.79
CA SER A 67 11.79 2.67 7.92
C SER A 67 12.37 1.32 7.47
N ASP A 68 12.09 0.91 6.23
CA ASP A 68 12.75 -0.23 5.58
C ASP A 68 13.95 0.29 4.76
N PRO A 69 15.19 0.08 5.21
CA PRO A 69 16.37 0.57 4.51
C PRO A 69 16.54 -0.04 3.13
N LEU A 70 16.21 -1.31 2.94
CA LEU A 70 16.35 -1.99 1.66
C LEU A 70 15.44 -1.40 0.58
N TYR A 71 14.22 -1.00 0.95
CA TYR A 71 13.25 -0.45 0.02
C TYR A 71 13.30 1.09 -0.06
N GLY A 72 13.72 1.74 1.01
CA GLY A 72 13.84 3.19 1.09
C GLY A 72 12.52 3.92 1.31
N SER A 73 12.52 5.23 1.03
CA SER A 73 11.36 6.11 1.26
C SER A 73 10.58 6.32 -0.04
N ASN A 74 9.53 5.55 -0.24
CA ASN A 74 8.74 5.54 -1.47
C ASN A 74 7.33 6.11 -1.29
N SER A 75 7.02 6.62 -0.09
CA SER A 75 5.69 7.14 0.23
C SER A 75 4.55 6.16 -0.09
N GLY A 76 4.82 4.86 -0.01
CA GLY A 76 3.89 3.78 -0.36
C GLY A 76 3.47 3.75 -1.83
N ARG A 77 4.30 4.29 -2.73
CA ARG A 77 3.98 4.46 -4.15
C ARG A 77 4.99 3.76 -5.04
N ASP A 78 4.55 3.42 -6.24
CA ASP A 78 5.40 2.84 -7.27
C ASP A 78 4.80 3.11 -8.65
N MET A 79 5.55 2.81 -9.69
CA MET A 79 5.13 2.95 -11.09
C MET A 79 4.64 1.60 -11.61
N GLY A 80 3.51 1.60 -12.33
CA GLY A 80 2.99 0.36 -12.87
C GLY A 80 1.64 0.49 -13.58
N ILE A 81 1.01 -0.66 -13.74
CA ILE A 81 -0.33 -0.82 -14.32
C ILE A 81 -1.22 -1.50 -13.27
N LEU A 82 -2.38 -0.94 -13.03
CA LEU A 82 -3.39 -1.44 -12.10
C LEU A 82 -4.69 -1.69 -12.85
N ILE A 83 -5.31 -2.82 -12.58
CA ILE A 83 -6.69 -3.14 -12.94
C ILE A 83 -7.49 -3.28 -11.65
N TYR A 84 -8.62 -2.62 -11.58
CA TYR A 84 -9.45 -2.65 -10.38
C TYR A 84 -10.92 -2.45 -10.70
N GLY A 85 -11.77 -2.81 -9.76
CA GLY A 85 -13.21 -2.61 -9.87
C GLY A 85 -14.00 -3.21 -8.73
N ASP A 86 -15.31 -2.99 -8.81
CA ASP A 86 -16.28 -3.50 -7.85
C ASP A 86 -17.22 -4.49 -8.52
N LEU A 87 -17.41 -5.64 -7.90
CA LEU A 87 -18.31 -6.69 -8.35
C LEU A 87 -19.49 -6.84 -7.38
N PHE A 88 -20.55 -7.50 -7.86
CA PHE A 88 -21.73 -7.83 -7.05
C PHE A 88 -22.32 -6.63 -6.30
N LYS A 89 -22.56 -5.52 -7.01
CA LYS A 89 -23.08 -4.26 -6.42
C LYS A 89 -22.22 -3.73 -5.27
N LYS A 90 -20.90 -3.71 -5.47
CA LYS A 90 -19.88 -3.28 -4.51
C LYS A 90 -19.72 -4.20 -3.28
N LYS A 91 -20.19 -5.43 -3.33
CA LYS A 91 -19.92 -6.41 -2.26
C LYS A 91 -18.53 -7.02 -2.33
N LEU A 92 -17.86 -6.89 -3.47
CA LEU A 92 -16.51 -7.36 -3.67
C LEU A 92 -15.72 -6.30 -4.44
N SER A 93 -14.66 -5.77 -3.84
CA SER A 93 -13.70 -4.88 -4.48
C SER A 93 -12.39 -5.62 -4.72
N TYR A 94 -11.83 -5.49 -5.91
CA TYR A 94 -10.56 -6.12 -6.26
C TYR A 94 -9.59 -5.15 -6.89
N ASN A 95 -8.31 -5.40 -6.66
CA ASN A 95 -7.20 -4.69 -7.29
C ASN A 95 -6.14 -5.71 -7.69
N LEU A 96 -5.58 -5.56 -8.88
CA LEU A 96 -4.46 -6.34 -9.38
C LEU A 96 -3.52 -5.41 -10.14
N ALA A 97 -2.27 -5.35 -9.71
CA ALA A 97 -1.28 -4.47 -10.32
C ALA A 97 0.03 -5.20 -10.63
N VAL A 98 0.69 -4.73 -11.68
CA VAL A 98 2.08 -5.05 -11.99
C VAL A 98 2.87 -3.77 -11.83
N MET A 99 3.84 -3.78 -10.90
CA MET A 99 4.61 -2.62 -10.47
C MET A 99 6.10 -2.82 -10.76
N ASN A 100 6.86 -1.73 -10.85
CA ASN A 100 8.30 -1.81 -11.07
C ASN A 100 9.08 -2.34 -9.86
N GLY A 101 8.53 -2.20 -8.64
CA GLY A 101 9.19 -2.68 -7.44
C GLY A 101 10.35 -1.81 -6.92
N GLN A 102 10.59 -0.64 -7.51
CA GLN A 102 11.69 0.26 -7.13
C GLN A 102 11.23 1.50 -6.34
N GLY A 103 9.92 1.74 -6.31
CA GLY A 103 9.34 2.92 -5.69
C GLY A 103 9.26 4.14 -6.60
N ILE A 104 9.07 5.32 -5.99
CA ILE A 104 8.79 6.55 -6.73
C ILE A 104 10.02 7.14 -7.42
N ASN A 105 9.80 7.66 -8.62
CA ASN A 105 10.80 8.43 -9.40
C ASN A 105 12.12 7.69 -9.64
N LEU A 106 12.12 6.36 -9.50
CA LEU A 106 13.29 5.52 -9.74
C LEU A 106 13.12 4.70 -11.02
N LYS A 107 14.22 4.62 -11.76
CA LYS A 107 14.30 3.75 -12.92
C LYS A 107 14.42 2.29 -12.44
N ASP A 108 13.74 1.39 -13.14
CA ASP A 108 13.89 -0.05 -12.91
C ASP A 108 15.35 -0.49 -13.08
N LYS A 109 15.91 -1.10 -12.03
CA LYS A 109 17.32 -1.52 -11.99
C LYS A 109 17.50 -3.03 -12.20
N ASN A 110 16.46 -3.83 -11.98
CA ASN A 110 16.58 -5.29 -11.96
C ASN A 110 15.74 -6.02 -13.01
N ASN A 111 15.00 -5.30 -13.85
CA ASN A 111 14.06 -5.84 -14.84
C ASN A 111 13.04 -6.84 -14.28
N GLN A 112 12.88 -6.86 -12.95
CA GLN A 112 11.87 -7.67 -12.27
C GLN A 112 10.63 -6.83 -12.01
N LYS A 113 9.48 -7.47 -11.96
CA LYS A 113 8.22 -6.79 -11.67
C LYS A 113 7.58 -7.39 -10.41
N ASP A 114 6.99 -6.51 -9.63
CA ASP A 114 6.21 -6.91 -8.48
C ASP A 114 4.74 -7.09 -8.88
N ILE A 115 4.14 -8.16 -8.42
CA ILE A 115 2.69 -8.36 -8.52
C ILE A 115 2.08 -7.95 -7.18
N VAL A 116 1.14 -7.03 -7.25
CA VAL A 116 0.38 -6.54 -6.10
C VAL A 116 -1.09 -6.87 -6.31
N GLY A 117 -1.72 -7.47 -5.32
CA GLY A 117 -3.13 -7.77 -5.37
C GLY A 117 -3.83 -7.47 -4.06
N SER A 118 -5.07 -7.05 -4.12
CA SER A 118 -5.94 -6.93 -2.95
C SER A 118 -7.37 -7.34 -3.27
N LEU A 119 -8.01 -7.90 -2.28
CA LEU A 119 -9.41 -8.31 -2.34
C LEU A 119 -10.10 -7.88 -1.05
N MET A 120 -11.21 -7.18 -1.19
CA MET A 120 -12.02 -6.71 -0.06
C MET A 120 -13.47 -7.15 -0.28
N VAL A 121 -14.03 -7.82 0.71
CA VAL A 121 -15.43 -8.25 0.74
C VAL A 121 -16.20 -7.37 1.70
N HIS A 122 -17.37 -6.90 1.28
CA HIS A 122 -18.29 -6.07 2.06
C HIS A 122 -19.59 -6.87 2.31
N PRO A 123 -19.58 -7.84 3.25
CA PRO A 123 -20.75 -8.68 3.49
C PRO A 123 -21.93 -7.86 4.05
N LEU A 124 -21.64 -6.83 4.81
CA LEU A 124 -22.58 -5.88 5.38
C LEU A 124 -22.09 -4.45 5.12
N ASP A 125 -22.99 -3.48 5.12
CA ASP A 125 -22.66 -2.08 4.82
C ASP A 125 -21.69 -1.46 5.84
N TRP A 126 -21.62 -2.04 7.02
CA TRP A 126 -20.74 -1.61 8.12
C TRP A 126 -19.51 -2.50 8.31
N LEU A 127 -19.38 -3.62 7.56
CA LEU A 127 -18.30 -4.59 7.70
C LEU A 127 -17.57 -4.79 6.38
N SER A 128 -16.26 -4.58 6.40
CA SER A 128 -15.35 -4.91 5.29
C SER A 128 -14.26 -5.84 5.81
N VAL A 129 -14.00 -6.92 5.08
CA VAL A 129 -12.95 -7.90 5.41
C VAL A 129 -12.17 -8.22 4.16
N GLY A 130 -10.86 -8.27 4.26
CA GLY A 130 -10.06 -8.61 3.10
C GLY A 130 -8.58 -8.70 3.39
N GLY A 131 -7.81 -8.76 2.34
CA GLY A 131 -6.37 -8.84 2.42
C GLY A 131 -5.69 -8.40 1.14
N SER A 132 -4.39 -8.25 1.23
CA SER A 132 -3.54 -7.84 0.12
C SER A 132 -2.22 -8.60 0.13
N PHE A 133 -1.55 -8.60 -1.01
CA PHE A 133 -0.21 -9.17 -1.12
C PHE A 133 0.66 -8.39 -2.10
N VAL A 134 1.96 -8.46 -1.86
CA VAL A 134 3.03 -8.05 -2.77
C VAL A 134 3.97 -9.22 -2.96
N LYS A 135 4.23 -9.60 -4.19
CA LYS A 135 5.17 -10.66 -4.54
C LYS A 135 6.10 -10.18 -5.65
N GLY A 136 7.38 -10.15 -5.37
CA GLY A 136 8.37 -9.74 -6.37
C GLY A 136 9.80 -9.73 -5.85
N LYS A 137 10.63 -8.93 -6.52
CA LYS A 137 12.05 -8.76 -6.18
C LYS A 137 12.42 -7.29 -6.19
N GLY A 138 12.74 -6.76 -5.02
CA GLY A 138 13.32 -5.42 -4.88
C GLY A 138 14.80 -5.39 -5.22
N CYS A 139 15.34 -4.19 -5.46
CA CYS A 139 16.76 -3.92 -5.50
C CYS A 139 17.12 -3.04 -4.30
N ALA A 140 18.08 -3.47 -3.48
CA ALA A 140 18.44 -2.78 -2.26
C ALA A 140 18.98 -1.37 -2.54
N VAL A 141 18.38 -0.35 -1.91
CA VAL A 141 18.80 1.05 -2.06
C VAL A 141 19.79 1.49 -1.00
N ALA A 142 19.79 0.82 0.15
CA ALA A 142 20.75 1.05 1.25
C ALA A 142 21.05 -0.26 1.98
N ALA A 143 22.14 -0.27 2.73
CA ALA A 143 22.47 -1.41 3.59
C ALA A 143 21.50 -1.48 4.77
N SER A 144 21.19 -2.70 5.19
CA SER A 144 20.30 -2.96 6.33
C SER A 144 21.06 -3.77 7.40
N SER A 145 20.98 -3.30 8.65
CA SER A 145 21.52 -4.07 9.78
C SER A 145 20.74 -5.36 10.05
N VAL A 146 19.49 -5.43 9.58
CA VAL A 146 18.60 -6.58 9.73
C VAL A 146 18.89 -7.64 8.66
N ASN A 147 19.35 -7.22 7.48
CA ASN A 147 19.73 -8.07 6.36
C ASN A 147 21.16 -7.75 5.90
N PRO A 148 22.20 -8.09 6.70
CA PRO A 148 23.59 -7.72 6.39
C PRO A 148 24.14 -8.39 5.13
N ASP A 149 23.54 -9.51 4.71
CA ASP A 149 23.96 -10.28 3.53
C ASP A 149 23.51 -9.65 2.20
N ILE A 150 22.67 -8.62 2.24
CA ILE A 150 22.16 -7.94 1.05
C ILE A 150 22.94 -6.64 0.87
N ALA A 151 23.80 -6.59 -0.15
CA ALA A 151 24.56 -5.39 -0.49
C ALA A 151 23.70 -4.38 -1.26
N ILE A 152 24.11 -3.11 -1.27
CA ILE A 152 23.46 -2.06 -2.05
C ILE A 152 23.52 -2.42 -3.55
N GLY A 153 22.37 -2.43 -4.19
CA GLY A 153 22.23 -2.81 -5.61
C GLY A 153 21.87 -4.28 -5.83
N ASP A 154 21.94 -5.12 -4.81
CA ASP A 154 21.53 -6.52 -4.95
C ASP A 154 20.02 -6.67 -5.05
N SER A 155 19.60 -7.65 -5.84
CA SER A 155 18.20 -8.05 -5.93
C SER A 155 17.86 -9.01 -4.80
N TYR A 156 16.79 -8.73 -4.06
CA TYR A 156 16.29 -9.58 -2.99
C TYR A 156 14.82 -9.93 -3.19
N THR A 157 14.41 -11.10 -2.73
CA THR A 157 13.01 -11.51 -2.76
C THR A 157 12.22 -10.70 -1.75
N ARG A 158 11.09 -10.11 -2.20
CA ARG A 158 10.18 -9.32 -1.38
C ARG A 158 8.77 -9.89 -1.50
N ASN A 159 8.34 -10.62 -0.48
CA ASN A 159 7.01 -11.21 -0.40
C ASN A 159 6.33 -10.71 0.85
N ARG A 160 5.23 -10.01 0.69
CA ARG A 160 4.49 -9.38 1.80
C ARG A 160 3.01 -9.65 1.63
N TRP A 161 2.28 -9.77 2.73
CA TRP A 161 0.84 -9.93 2.71
C TRP A 161 0.21 -9.26 3.92
N SER A 162 -1.05 -8.93 3.81
CA SER A 162 -1.85 -8.43 4.92
C SER A 162 -3.25 -9.02 4.88
N ALA A 163 -3.86 -9.10 6.05
CA ALA A 163 -5.26 -9.45 6.20
C ALA A 163 -5.87 -8.60 7.31
N GLY A 164 -7.07 -8.10 7.08
CA GLY A 164 -7.68 -7.20 8.05
C GLY A 164 -9.18 -7.03 7.85
N ALA A 165 -9.75 -6.28 8.78
CA ALA A 165 -11.17 -5.96 8.80
C ALA A 165 -11.39 -4.52 9.24
N THR A 166 -12.45 -3.92 8.71
CA THR A 166 -12.92 -2.60 9.11
C THR A 166 -14.39 -2.68 9.48
N ILE A 167 -14.72 -2.20 10.64
CA ILE A 167 -16.10 -2.04 11.14
C ILE A 167 -16.38 -0.54 11.20
N GLN A 168 -17.41 -0.09 10.51
CA GLN A 168 -17.83 1.31 10.48
C GLN A 168 -19.27 1.42 10.95
N THR A 169 -19.44 1.68 12.24
CA THR A 169 -20.75 1.97 12.85
C THR A 169 -20.69 3.35 13.50
N LYS A 170 -21.85 3.99 13.65
CA LYS A 170 -21.92 5.21 14.48
C LYS A 170 -22.28 4.80 15.91
N PRO A 171 -21.56 5.26 16.93
CA PRO A 171 -20.43 6.22 16.93
C PRO A 171 -19.04 5.60 16.85
N VAL A 172 -18.90 4.28 16.65
CA VAL A 172 -17.63 3.56 16.75
C VAL A 172 -17.17 3.08 15.38
N SER A 173 -15.92 3.33 15.04
CA SER A 173 -15.24 2.65 13.95
C SER A 173 -14.03 1.86 14.49
N LEU A 174 -13.86 0.65 13.97
CA LEU A 174 -12.73 -0.23 14.30
C LEU A 174 -12.05 -0.64 13.00
N ARG A 175 -10.75 -0.51 12.97
CA ARG A 175 -9.91 -1.08 11.90
C ARG A 175 -8.81 -1.94 12.52
N THR A 176 -8.68 -3.16 12.03
CA THR A 176 -7.63 -4.08 12.45
C THR A 176 -6.99 -4.70 11.22
N GLU A 177 -5.66 -4.83 11.24
CA GLU A 177 -4.90 -5.43 10.15
C GLU A 177 -3.67 -6.13 10.72
N TYR A 178 -3.42 -7.34 10.25
CA TYR A 178 -2.18 -8.06 10.45
C TYR A 178 -1.38 -8.04 9.15
N LEU A 179 -0.10 -7.72 9.27
CA LEU A 179 0.82 -7.60 8.16
C LEU A 179 2.01 -8.52 8.40
N ALA A 180 2.47 -9.20 7.37
CA ALA A 180 3.68 -9.98 7.43
C ALA A 180 4.46 -9.89 6.11
N GLY A 181 5.77 -9.99 6.20
CA GLY A 181 6.67 -9.92 5.07
C GLY A 181 7.87 -10.84 5.22
N LYS A 182 8.46 -11.17 4.09
CA LYS A 182 9.75 -11.84 4.00
C LYS A 182 10.59 -11.11 2.96
N ASP A 183 11.69 -10.52 3.43
CA ASP A 183 12.68 -9.81 2.63
C ASP A 183 13.98 -10.59 2.66
N GLY A 184 14.34 -11.25 1.54
CA GLY A 184 15.44 -12.20 1.52
C GLY A 184 15.20 -13.39 2.46
N HIS A 185 15.98 -13.48 3.52
CA HIS A 185 15.87 -14.53 4.54
C HIS A 185 15.13 -14.07 5.81
N VAL A 186 14.97 -12.75 6.01
CA VAL A 186 14.38 -12.17 7.21
C VAL A 186 12.87 -12.08 7.09
N LYS A 187 12.18 -12.45 8.16
CA LYS A 187 10.74 -12.30 8.31
C LYS A 187 10.46 -11.12 9.21
N SER A 188 9.43 -10.35 8.86
CA SER A 188 8.93 -9.22 9.64
C SER A 188 7.42 -9.31 9.69
N ASP A 189 6.83 -9.01 10.83
CA ASP A 189 5.39 -8.93 10.98
C ASP A 189 4.98 -7.76 11.87
N GLY A 190 3.72 -7.38 11.78
CA GLY A 190 3.16 -6.31 12.55
C GLY A 190 1.65 -6.41 12.63
N TYR A 191 1.12 -5.80 13.67
CA TYR A 191 -0.31 -5.77 13.94
C TYR A 191 -0.77 -4.33 14.16
N LEU A 192 -1.91 -3.99 13.60
CA LEU A 192 -2.59 -2.72 13.78
C LEU A 192 -3.99 -2.95 14.31
N SER A 193 -4.37 -2.20 15.32
CA SER A 193 -5.76 -2.10 15.77
C SER A 193 -6.05 -0.65 16.15
N LEU A 194 -7.01 -0.05 15.46
CA LEU A 194 -7.46 1.32 15.69
C LEU A 194 -8.93 1.32 16.03
N ILE A 195 -9.26 1.97 17.12
CA ILE A 195 -10.64 2.23 17.55
C ILE A 195 -10.84 3.73 17.56
N HIS A 196 -11.77 4.20 16.76
CA HIS A 196 -12.18 5.61 16.74
C HIS A 196 -13.62 5.73 17.25
N ILE A 197 -13.80 6.58 18.25
CA ILE A 197 -15.10 6.87 18.83
C ILE A 197 -15.46 8.31 18.48
N SER A 198 -16.48 8.49 17.65
CA SER A 198 -17.00 9.81 17.33
C SER A 198 -17.92 10.28 18.45
N GLU A 199 -17.54 11.37 19.11
CA GLU A 199 -18.44 12.01 20.07
C GLU A 199 -19.70 12.53 19.35
N PRO A 200 -20.89 12.39 19.93
CA PRO A 200 -22.08 13.01 19.41
C PRO A 200 -21.90 14.54 19.48
N THR A 201 -21.86 15.20 18.33
CA THR A 201 -21.89 16.67 18.27
C THR A 201 -23.17 17.14 18.95
N ARG A 202 -23.03 17.81 20.09
CA ARG A 202 -24.13 18.56 20.69
C ARG A 202 -24.42 19.75 19.77
N HIS A 203 -25.58 19.69 19.10
CA HIS A 203 -26.18 20.85 18.47
C HIS A 203 -26.97 21.63 19.51
#